data_aba2e1938c8c60f28a39f65d95c1c3a8
#
_entry.id   aba2e1938c8c60f28a39f65d95c1c3a8
#
_cell.length_a   1.000
_cell.length_b   1.000
_cell.length_c   1.000
_cell.angle_alpha   90.00
_cell.angle_beta   90.00
_cell.angle_gamma   90.00
#
_symmetry.space_group_name_H-M   'P 1'
#
loop_
_entity.id
_entity.type
_entity.pdbx_description
1 polymer ?
#
loop_
_entity_poly.entity_id
_entity_poly.type
_entity_poly.pdbx_seq_one_letter_code
_entity_poly.pdbx_strand_id
1 'polypeptide(L)'
;LEGEAIQRSRLNHPMIEVELAFVMKEELKGPSVNVADVIRATDFVLPALEIVDSRYKDHGPNMLVDSIADTAWCGGVVLGGNPVRLNDVDIRRMGASLSVNGEIIETGAAVAVMSNPISAVAWLANTLHKFGTSMQPGDVILSGSFVRAVPFDAVSYTHLRAHETRR
;
A
#
# COMPACT_ATOMS: atom_id res chain seq x y z
N LEU A 1 0.45 -12.65 -6.55
CA LEU A 1 -0.51 -13.31 -5.65
C LEU A 1 0.24 -13.91 -4.47
N GLU A 2 -0.45 -14.12 -3.35
CA GLU A 2 0.11 -14.79 -2.18
C GLU A 2 0.65 -16.17 -2.56
N GLY A 3 1.91 -16.48 -2.16
CA GLY A 3 2.58 -17.74 -2.50
C GLY A 3 3.36 -17.75 -3.82
N GLU A 4 3.32 -16.69 -4.61
CA GLU A 4 4.15 -16.59 -5.81
C GLU A 4 5.57 -16.14 -5.47
N ALA A 5 6.55 -16.71 -6.17
CA ALA A 5 7.95 -16.31 -6.03
C ALA A 5 8.27 -15.10 -6.89
N ILE A 6 8.87 -14.09 -6.29
CA ILE A 6 9.36 -12.92 -6.98
C ILE A 6 10.82 -13.14 -7.38
N GLN A 7 11.13 -12.95 -8.66
CA GLN A 7 12.49 -13.13 -9.17
C GLN A 7 13.35 -11.92 -8.79
N ARG A 8 14.24 -12.09 -7.80
CA ARG A 8 15.17 -11.05 -7.34
C ARG A 8 16.01 -10.44 -8.46
N SER A 9 16.35 -11.22 -9.50
CA SER A 9 17.14 -10.77 -10.65
C SER A 9 16.46 -9.72 -11.52
N ARG A 10 15.16 -9.50 -11.34
CA ARG A 10 14.40 -8.45 -12.04
C ARG A 10 14.37 -7.12 -11.29
N LEU A 11 14.94 -7.09 -10.09
CA LEU A 11 14.91 -5.96 -9.18
C LEU A 11 16.33 -5.44 -8.93
N ASN A 12 16.46 -4.13 -8.71
CA ASN A 12 17.74 -3.48 -8.45
C ASN A 12 18.08 -3.50 -6.94
N HIS A 13 17.31 -2.74 -6.16
CA HIS A 13 17.51 -2.57 -4.72
C HIS A 13 16.17 -2.71 -3.99
N PRO A 14 15.51 -3.89 -4.06
CA PRO A 14 14.17 -4.03 -3.57
C PRO A 14 14.08 -3.89 -2.06
N MET A 15 13.04 -3.19 -1.64
CA MET A 15 12.58 -3.11 -0.27
C MET A 15 11.12 -3.54 -0.21
N ILE A 16 10.65 -3.91 0.97
CA ILE A 16 9.26 -4.28 1.22
C ILE A 16 8.65 -3.28 2.17
N GLU A 17 7.45 -2.84 1.82
CA GLU A 17 6.58 -2.05 2.67
C GLU A 17 5.28 -2.80 2.96
N VAL A 18 4.72 -2.53 4.14
CA VAL A 18 3.46 -3.12 4.60
C VAL A 18 2.37 -2.10 4.45
N GLU A 19 1.35 -2.44 3.68
CA GLU A 19 0.30 -1.52 3.31
C GLU A 19 -1.10 -2.14 3.44
N LEU A 20 -2.10 -1.29 3.27
CA LEU A 20 -3.47 -1.69 3.02
C LEU A 20 -3.85 -1.31 1.59
N ALA A 21 -4.32 -2.27 0.83
CA ALA A 21 -4.85 -2.04 -0.51
C ALA A 21 -6.36 -1.82 -0.45
N PHE A 22 -6.83 -0.73 -1.07
CA PHE A 22 -8.24 -0.42 -1.26
C PHE A 22 -8.64 -0.80 -2.67
N VAL A 23 -9.63 -1.65 -2.83
CA VAL A 23 -10.19 -2.03 -4.13
C VAL A 23 -11.45 -1.22 -4.36
N MET A 24 -11.45 -0.44 -5.44
CA MET A 24 -12.54 0.49 -5.73
C MET A 24 -13.70 -0.24 -6.43
N LYS A 25 -14.94 0.04 -6.03
CA LYS A 25 -16.15 -0.42 -6.72
C LYS A 25 -16.86 0.67 -7.52
N GLU A 26 -16.61 1.93 -7.19
CA GLU A 26 -17.18 3.08 -7.84
C GLU A 26 -16.09 4.11 -8.18
N GLU A 27 -16.34 4.97 -9.17
CA GLU A 27 -15.44 6.08 -9.47
C GLU A 27 -15.30 7.00 -8.25
N LEU A 28 -14.06 7.34 -7.90
CA LEU A 28 -13.76 8.32 -6.87
C LEU A 28 -13.01 9.49 -7.49
N LYS A 29 -13.71 10.63 -7.62
CA LYS A 29 -13.24 11.81 -8.33
C LYS A 29 -13.32 13.05 -7.45
N GLY A 30 -12.19 13.76 -7.32
CA GLY A 30 -12.16 15.09 -6.70
C GLY A 30 -12.86 16.15 -7.54
N PRO A 31 -12.92 17.39 -7.07
CA PRO A 31 -12.38 17.86 -5.79
C PRO A 31 -13.30 17.55 -4.61
N SER A 32 -12.79 17.79 -3.39
CA SER A 32 -13.58 17.73 -2.15
C SER A 32 -14.01 16.32 -1.70
N VAL A 33 -13.32 15.27 -2.18
CA VAL A 33 -13.48 13.91 -1.66
C VAL A 33 -13.12 13.88 -0.18
N ASN A 34 -13.94 13.24 0.62
CA ASN A 34 -13.76 13.05 2.05
C ASN A 34 -13.80 11.57 2.43
N VAL A 35 -13.60 11.26 3.71
CA VAL A 35 -13.57 9.88 4.24
C VAL A 35 -14.86 9.10 3.92
N ALA A 36 -16.03 9.75 3.98
CA ALA A 36 -17.29 9.07 3.70
C ALA A 36 -17.42 8.69 2.22
N ASP A 37 -16.87 9.51 1.32
CA ASP A 37 -16.86 9.23 -0.12
C ASP A 37 -15.97 8.01 -0.42
N VAL A 38 -14.79 7.93 0.20
CA VAL A 38 -13.89 6.77 0.08
C VAL A 38 -14.57 5.51 0.58
N ILE A 39 -15.23 5.55 1.75
CA ILE A 39 -15.94 4.39 2.31
C ILE A 39 -17.02 3.90 1.35
N ARG A 40 -17.77 4.81 0.73
CA ARG A 40 -18.80 4.43 -0.26
C ARG A 40 -18.20 3.82 -1.52
N ALA A 41 -17.11 4.38 -2.02
CA ALA A 41 -16.48 3.96 -3.28
C ALA A 41 -15.61 2.70 -3.16
N THR A 42 -15.24 2.28 -1.95
CA THR A 42 -14.42 1.09 -1.71
C THR A 42 -15.28 -0.16 -1.60
N ASP A 43 -14.95 -1.21 -2.32
CA ASP A 43 -15.58 -2.53 -2.19
C ASP A 43 -15.06 -3.25 -0.95
N PHE A 44 -13.76 -3.47 -0.92
CA PHE A 44 -13.08 -4.13 0.20
C PHE A 44 -11.62 -3.63 0.30
N VAL A 45 -11.00 -3.95 1.42
CA VAL A 45 -9.58 -3.75 1.65
C VAL A 45 -8.87 -5.07 1.87
N LEU A 46 -7.58 -5.09 1.54
CA LEU A 46 -6.70 -6.26 1.66
C LEU A 46 -5.39 -5.85 2.32
N PRO A 47 -4.77 -6.71 3.14
CA PRO A 47 -3.36 -6.56 3.44
C PRO A 47 -2.55 -6.60 2.15
N ALA A 48 -1.54 -5.75 2.02
CA ALA A 48 -0.69 -5.70 0.85
C ALA A 48 0.79 -5.54 1.25
N LEU A 49 1.66 -6.10 0.41
CA LEU A 49 3.08 -5.76 0.42
C LEU A 49 3.37 -4.98 -0.86
N GLU A 50 3.95 -3.81 -0.71
CA GLU A 50 4.56 -3.12 -1.82
C GLU A 50 6.03 -3.52 -1.93
N ILE A 51 6.47 -3.82 -3.15
CA ILE A 51 7.86 -4.00 -3.47
C ILE A 51 8.34 -2.68 -4.04
N VAL A 52 9.08 -1.95 -3.24
CA VAL A 52 9.69 -0.70 -3.63
C VAL A 52 11.02 -1.01 -4.30
N ASP A 53 11.18 -0.61 -5.56
CA ASP A 53 12.41 -0.84 -6.31
C ASP A 53 12.63 0.27 -7.34
N SER A 54 13.69 1.05 -7.16
CA SER A 54 14.05 2.09 -8.10
C SER A 54 14.62 1.51 -9.39
N ARG A 55 14.17 2.02 -10.53
CA ARG A 55 14.74 1.66 -11.84
C ARG A 55 16.08 2.35 -12.12
N TYR A 56 16.47 3.28 -11.29
CA TYR A 56 17.77 3.92 -11.35
C TYR A 56 18.85 3.03 -10.72
N LYS A 57 19.89 2.70 -11.51
CA LYS A 57 20.95 1.75 -11.08
C LYS A 57 21.77 2.25 -9.89
N ASP A 58 21.97 3.53 -9.76
CA ASP A 58 22.95 4.10 -8.83
C ASP A 58 22.33 4.99 -7.75
N HIS A 59 21.08 4.79 -7.36
CA HIS A 59 20.42 5.68 -6.40
C HIS A 59 20.75 7.17 -6.65
N GLY A 60 20.74 7.56 -7.94
CA GLY A 60 21.06 8.93 -8.36
C GLY A 60 20.28 9.97 -7.55
N PRO A 61 20.54 11.25 -7.69
CA PRO A 61 19.92 12.27 -6.87
C PRO A 61 18.41 12.13 -6.97
N ASN A 62 17.83 11.61 -5.88
CA ASN A 62 16.42 11.26 -5.78
C ASN A 62 15.61 12.55 -5.67
N MET A 63 15.36 13.16 -6.79
CA MET A 63 14.41 14.26 -6.88
C MET A 63 13.00 13.69 -6.75
N LEU A 64 12.13 14.36 -6.01
CA LEU A 64 10.72 13.97 -5.88
C LEU A 64 10.05 13.75 -7.25
N VAL A 65 10.44 14.55 -8.24
CA VAL A 65 9.94 14.43 -9.62
C VAL A 65 10.34 13.09 -10.25
N ASP A 66 11.58 12.63 -10.02
CA ASP A 66 12.07 11.36 -10.55
C ASP A 66 11.34 10.17 -9.90
N SER A 67 11.09 10.25 -8.59
CA SER A 67 10.32 9.24 -7.86
C SER A 67 8.89 9.12 -8.40
N ILE A 68 8.22 10.25 -8.61
CA ILE A 68 6.86 10.26 -9.18
C ILE A 68 6.86 9.72 -10.61
N ALA A 69 7.84 10.12 -11.43
CA ALA A 69 7.97 9.64 -12.80
C ALA A 69 8.26 8.14 -12.87
N ASP A 70 8.95 7.59 -11.86
CA ASP A 70 9.22 6.17 -11.71
C ASP A 70 8.14 5.45 -10.86
N THR A 71 6.87 5.87 -10.96
CA THR A 71 5.71 5.28 -10.26
C THR A 71 5.90 5.19 -8.74
N ALA A 72 6.51 6.21 -8.12
CA ALA A 72 6.93 6.23 -6.73
C ALA A 72 7.79 5.01 -6.33
N TRP A 73 8.55 4.48 -7.30
CA TRP A 73 9.38 3.28 -7.19
C TRP A 73 8.60 1.99 -6.95
N CYS A 74 7.31 1.94 -7.23
CA CYS A 74 6.55 0.71 -7.16
C CYS A 74 7.08 -0.31 -8.17
N GLY A 75 7.78 -1.32 -7.70
CA GLY A 75 8.30 -2.45 -8.48
C GLY A 75 7.32 -3.61 -8.57
N GLY A 76 6.35 -3.66 -7.65
CA GLY A 76 5.32 -4.68 -7.63
C GLY A 76 4.44 -4.63 -6.39
N VAL A 77 3.32 -5.33 -6.45
CA VAL A 77 2.36 -5.43 -5.34
C VAL A 77 1.96 -6.88 -5.12
N VAL A 78 1.99 -7.31 -3.87
CA VAL A 78 1.44 -8.61 -3.45
C VAL A 78 0.20 -8.36 -2.62
N LEU A 79 -0.94 -8.83 -3.09
CA LEU A 79 -2.21 -8.74 -2.38
C LEU A 79 -2.46 -10.01 -1.55
N GLY A 80 -2.81 -9.84 -0.29
CA GLY A 80 -3.19 -10.94 0.59
C GLY A 80 -4.58 -11.51 0.26
N GLY A 81 -4.85 -12.71 0.74
CA GLY A 81 -6.04 -13.48 0.39
C GLY A 81 -7.30 -13.19 1.23
N ASN A 82 -7.29 -12.24 2.17
CA ASN A 82 -8.38 -12.01 3.10
C ASN A 82 -9.03 -10.62 2.91
N PRO A 83 -9.95 -10.46 1.93
CA PRO A 83 -10.66 -9.21 1.73
C PRO A 83 -11.64 -8.93 2.89
N VAL A 84 -11.68 -7.68 3.33
CA VAL A 84 -12.57 -7.22 4.41
C VAL A 84 -13.26 -5.92 3.99
N ARG A 85 -14.56 -5.78 4.29
CA ARG A 85 -15.28 -4.54 4.04
C ARG A 85 -14.91 -3.47 5.07
N LEU A 86 -14.84 -2.22 4.65
CA LEU A 86 -14.51 -1.10 5.53
C LEU A 86 -15.46 -0.95 6.73
N ASN A 87 -16.71 -1.38 6.58
CA ASN A 87 -17.71 -1.33 7.67
C ASN A 87 -17.50 -2.39 8.75
N ASP A 88 -16.72 -3.43 8.43
CA ASP A 88 -16.52 -4.58 9.32
C ASP A 88 -15.23 -4.43 10.17
N VAL A 89 -14.44 -3.37 9.91
CA VAL A 89 -13.14 -3.16 10.57
C VAL A 89 -12.96 -1.70 11.02
N ASP A 90 -12.24 -1.48 12.11
CA ASP A 90 -11.74 -0.15 12.47
C ASP A 90 -10.28 -0.01 11.97
N ILE A 91 -10.14 0.45 10.73
CA ILE A 91 -8.83 0.60 10.08
C ILE A 91 -7.83 1.39 10.93
N ARG A 92 -8.25 2.43 11.63
CA ARG A 92 -7.34 3.26 12.44
C ARG A 92 -6.68 2.50 13.58
N ARG A 93 -7.29 1.39 14.01
CA ARG A 93 -6.80 0.52 15.09
C ARG A 93 -6.06 -0.71 14.58
N MET A 94 -5.92 -0.84 13.26
CA MET A 94 -5.18 -1.97 12.70
C MET A 94 -3.69 -1.85 13.03
N GLY A 95 -3.12 -2.96 13.45
CA GLY A 95 -1.69 -3.17 13.52
C GLY A 95 -1.24 -4.12 12.42
N ALA A 96 0.01 -4.03 12.04
CA ALA A 96 0.63 -4.96 11.11
C ALA A 96 2.00 -5.41 11.62
N SER A 97 2.40 -6.60 11.25
CA SER A 97 3.74 -7.13 11.48
C SER A 97 4.31 -7.67 10.18
N LEU A 98 5.56 -7.36 9.93
CA LEU A 98 6.35 -7.88 8.83
C LEU A 98 7.34 -8.91 9.36
N SER A 99 7.26 -10.13 8.83
CA SER A 99 8.19 -11.20 9.18
C SER A 99 9.00 -11.62 7.95
N VAL A 100 10.29 -11.83 8.15
CA VAL A 100 11.18 -12.41 7.14
C VAL A 100 11.80 -13.68 7.72
N ASN A 101 11.69 -14.79 7.00
CA ASN A 101 12.19 -16.11 7.42
C ASN A 101 11.66 -16.55 8.80
N GLY A 102 10.46 -16.14 9.16
CA GLY A 102 9.80 -16.49 10.42
C GLY A 102 10.10 -15.54 11.60
N GLU A 103 11.01 -14.60 11.44
CA GLU A 103 11.30 -13.57 12.45
C GLU A 103 10.55 -12.28 12.17
N ILE A 104 9.91 -11.70 13.19
CA ILE A 104 9.26 -10.39 13.07
C ILE A 104 10.35 -9.33 13.08
N ILE A 105 10.43 -8.57 11.99
CA ILE A 105 11.46 -7.54 11.81
C ILE A 105 10.91 -6.12 11.90
N GLU A 106 9.64 -5.93 11.62
CA GLU A 106 8.96 -4.64 11.80
C GLU A 106 7.54 -4.84 12.31
N THR A 107 7.07 -3.87 13.07
CA THR A 107 5.67 -3.75 13.47
C THR A 107 5.23 -2.31 13.32
N GLY A 108 4.00 -2.10 12.92
CA GLY A 108 3.45 -0.77 12.71
C GLY A 108 1.95 -0.70 12.93
N ALA A 109 1.43 0.50 12.86
CA ALA A 109 0.01 0.76 13.02
C ALA A 109 -0.52 1.65 11.89
N ALA A 110 -1.75 1.43 11.49
CA ALA A 110 -2.42 2.14 10.42
C ALA A 110 -2.47 3.67 10.63
N VAL A 111 -2.46 4.13 11.88
CA VAL A 111 -2.40 5.56 12.21
C VAL A 111 -1.12 6.26 11.74
N ALA A 112 -0.07 5.51 11.40
CA ALA A 112 1.14 6.06 10.79
C ALA A 112 0.84 6.71 9.43
N VAL A 113 -0.17 6.21 8.72
CA VAL A 113 -0.60 6.73 7.42
C VAL A 113 -1.61 7.85 7.62
N MET A 114 -1.17 9.10 7.61
CA MET A 114 -2.00 10.30 7.72
C MET A 114 -3.05 10.23 8.85
N SER A 115 -2.74 9.56 9.97
CA SER A 115 -3.63 9.26 11.10
C SER A 115 -4.85 8.36 10.74
N ASN A 116 -5.10 8.11 9.48
CA ASN A 116 -6.15 7.24 8.96
C ASN A 116 -5.88 6.92 7.48
N PRO A 117 -5.62 5.69 7.08
CA PRO A 117 -5.39 5.28 5.70
C PRO A 117 -6.48 5.74 4.71
N ILE A 118 -7.73 5.82 5.16
CA ILE A 118 -8.84 6.34 4.34
C ILE A 118 -8.59 7.80 3.93
N SER A 119 -7.95 8.59 4.81
CA SER A 119 -7.60 9.99 4.50
C SER A 119 -6.55 10.10 3.41
N ALA A 120 -5.63 9.14 3.33
CA ALA A 120 -4.63 9.09 2.26
C ALA A 120 -5.28 8.85 0.89
N VAL A 121 -6.27 7.96 0.81
CA VAL A 121 -7.05 7.72 -0.42
C VAL A 121 -7.84 8.96 -0.82
N ALA A 122 -8.49 9.64 0.14
CA ALA A 122 -9.20 10.89 -0.13
C ALA A 122 -8.25 11.98 -0.64
N TRP A 123 -7.08 12.12 -0.02
CA TRP A 123 -6.05 13.05 -0.44
C TRP A 123 -5.59 12.77 -1.88
N LEU A 124 -5.34 11.49 -2.20
CA LEU A 124 -4.92 11.08 -3.54
C LEU A 124 -5.98 11.39 -4.59
N ALA A 125 -7.26 11.09 -4.33
CA ALA A 125 -8.36 11.40 -5.24
C ALA A 125 -8.45 12.91 -5.53
N ASN A 126 -8.30 13.76 -4.51
CA ASN A 126 -8.30 15.21 -4.66
C ASN A 126 -7.05 15.72 -5.40
N THR A 127 -5.92 15.01 -5.26
CA THR A 127 -4.69 15.35 -5.97
C THR A 127 -4.78 14.97 -7.45
N LEU A 128 -5.25 13.78 -7.77
CA LEU A 128 -5.44 13.28 -9.13
C LEU A 128 -6.41 14.17 -9.94
N HIS A 129 -7.42 14.74 -9.29
CA HIS A 129 -8.35 15.67 -9.93
C HIS A 129 -7.63 16.84 -10.60
N LYS A 130 -6.55 17.35 -10.01
CA LYS A 130 -5.75 18.46 -10.57
C LYS A 130 -5.09 18.10 -11.91
N PHE A 131 -4.95 16.81 -12.16
CA PHE A 131 -4.37 16.26 -13.40
C PHE A 131 -5.44 15.68 -14.34
N GLY A 132 -6.73 15.91 -14.05
CA GLY A 132 -7.85 15.45 -14.87
C GLY A 132 -8.11 13.94 -14.75
N THR A 133 -7.59 13.29 -13.70
CA THR A 133 -7.68 11.85 -13.47
C THR A 133 -8.54 11.54 -12.26
N SER A 134 -9.17 10.37 -12.24
CA SER A 134 -9.92 9.84 -11.11
C SER A 134 -9.61 8.35 -10.92
N MET A 135 -9.92 7.82 -9.75
CA MET A 135 -9.86 6.37 -9.48
C MET A 135 -11.09 5.72 -10.08
N GLN A 136 -10.90 4.57 -10.73
CA GLN A 136 -11.95 3.85 -11.45
C GLN A 136 -12.35 2.56 -10.70
N PRO A 137 -13.54 2.01 -10.95
CA PRO A 137 -13.91 0.70 -10.46
C PRO A 137 -12.88 -0.36 -10.87
N GLY A 138 -12.44 -1.17 -9.91
CA GLY A 138 -11.40 -2.18 -10.08
C GLY A 138 -9.98 -1.68 -9.82
N ASP A 139 -9.76 -0.37 -9.67
CA ASP A 139 -8.46 0.15 -9.27
C ASP A 139 -8.09 -0.33 -7.88
N VAL A 140 -6.80 -0.63 -7.70
CA VAL A 140 -6.19 -0.99 -6.43
C VAL A 140 -5.34 0.17 -5.96
N ILE A 141 -5.68 0.74 -4.82
CA ILE A 141 -5.01 1.90 -4.26
C ILE A 141 -4.25 1.48 -3.01
N LEU A 142 -2.94 1.65 -2.99
CA LEU A 142 -2.11 1.44 -1.82
C LEU A 142 -2.20 2.66 -0.89
N SER A 143 -2.30 2.38 0.41
CA SER A 143 -2.54 3.44 1.42
C SER A 143 -1.32 4.26 1.79
N GLY A 144 -0.14 3.74 1.59
CA GLY A 144 1.09 4.15 2.22
C GLY A 144 1.47 3.21 3.37
N SER A 145 2.77 3.10 3.64
CA SER A 145 3.32 2.08 4.53
C SER A 145 3.05 2.32 6.01
N PHE A 146 2.75 1.23 6.73
CA PHE A 146 2.60 1.21 8.20
C PHE A 146 3.94 1.09 8.93
N VAL A 147 4.98 0.67 8.21
CA VAL A 147 6.33 0.41 8.73
C VAL A 147 7.38 1.06 7.83
N ARG A 148 8.63 1.06 8.27
CA ARG A 148 9.72 1.45 7.37
C ARG A 148 9.89 0.43 6.26
N ALA A 149 10.33 0.89 5.09
CA ALA A 149 10.75 0.01 4.01
C ALA A 149 11.93 -0.87 4.47
N VAL A 150 11.82 -2.18 4.27
CA VAL A 150 12.81 -3.16 4.71
C VAL A 150 13.47 -3.78 3.49
N PRO A 151 14.81 -3.69 3.36
CA PRO A 151 15.54 -4.40 2.32
C PRO A 151 15.33 -5.91 2.44
N PHE A 152 15.22 -6.60 1.31
CA PHE A 152 15.19 -8.05 1.30
C PHE A 152 16.13 -8.64 0.25
N ASP A 153 16.71 -9.78 0.59
CA ASP A 153 17.62 -10.50 -0.28
C ASP A 153 16.97 -11.72 -0.93
N ALA A 154 17.69 -12.34 -1.85
CA ALA A 154 17.25 -13.60 -2.46
C ALA A 154 17.00 -14.68 -1.39
N VAL A 155 15.96 -15.53 -1.61
CA VAL A 155 15.57 -16.63 -0.72
C VAL A 155 14.95 -16.18 0.61
N SER A 156 14.33 -15.00 0.67
CA SER A 156 13.55 -14.57 1.83
C SER A 156 12.08 -14.97 1.67
N TYR A 157 11.47 -15.45 2.76
CA TYR A 157 10.02 -15.64 2.87
C TYR A 157 9.45 -14.51 3.71
N THR A 158 8.52 -13.75 3.14
CA THR A 158 7.91 -12.62 3.81
C THR A 158 6.44 -12.89 4.08
N HIS A 159 6.00 -12.65 5.30
CA HIS A 159 4.61 -12.75 5.71
C HIS A 159 4.13 -11.45 6.31
N LEU A 160 2.95 -11.03 5.85
CA LEU A 160 2.20 -9.94 6.44
C LEU A 160 1.06 -10.51 7.29
N ARG A 161 0.96 -10.07 8.55
CA ARG A 161 -0.22 -10.25 9.37
C ARG A 161 -0.78 -8.88 9.75
N ALA A 162 -2.00 -8.62 9.33
CA ALA A 162 -2.79 -7.52 9.85
C ALA A 162 -3.59 -8.04 11.07
N HIS A 163 -3.45 -7.36 12.19
CA HIS A 163 -4.19 -7.68 13.41
C HIS A 163 -5.24 -6.62 13.65
N GLU A 164 -6.45 -7.08 13.79
CA GLU A 164 -7.60 -6.28 14.15
C GLU A 164 -7.95 -6.51 15.63
N THR A 165 -8.11 -5.44 16.38
CA THR A 165 -8.75 -5.53 17.69
C THR A 165 -10.26 -5.54 17.49
N ARG A 166 -10.88 -6.70 17.57
CA ARG A 166 -12.34 -6.80 17.63
C ARG A 166 -12.85 -6.06 18.87
N ARG A 167 -13.98 -5.37 18.70
CA ARG A 167 -14.72 -4.77 19.81
C ARG A 167 -15.33 -5.83 20.69
#